data_4ba7790b1b12c550a4681cb72f1c1e6e
#
_entry.id   4ba7790b1b12c550a4681cb72f1c1e6e
#
_cell.length_a   1.000
_cell.length_b   1.000
_cell.length_c   1.000
_cell.angle_alpha   90.00
_cell.angle_beta   90.00
_cell.angle_gamma   90.00
#
_symmetry.space_group_name_H-M   'P 1'
#
loop_
_entity.id
_entity.type
_entity.pdbx_description
1 polymer ?
#
loop_
_entity_poly.entity_id
_entity_poly.type
_entity_poly.pdbx_seq_one_letter_code
_entity_poly.pdbx_strand_id
1 'polypeptide(L)'
;MNHDALAASIAAFRNGTLPADQLVATWRAAATTWPGLPPRYAAVLEKLLAPLEASALFSEESCSFSRSDLADSLAQWLQHARAAAPGH
;
A
#
# COMPACT_ATOMS: atom_id res chain seq x y z
N MET A 1 -7.55 -0.05 -13.81
CA MET A 1 -6.76 -0.36 -12.59
C MET A 1 -6.17 -1.76 -12.68
N ASN A 2 -4.90 -1.87 -12.39
CA ASN A 2 -4.22 -3.16 -12.49
C ASN A 2 -3.79 -3.65 -11.11
N HIS A 3 -4.53 -4.63 -10.59
CA HIS A 3 -4.22 -5.18 -9.27
C HIS A 3 -2.89 -5.92 -9.27
N ASP A 4 -2.47 -6.47 -10.40
CA ASP A 4 -1.19 -7.15 -10.49
C ASP A 4 -0.03 -6.18 -10.25
N ALA A 5 -0.18 -4.93 -10.69
CA ALA A 5 0.85 -3.93 -10.45
C ALA A 5 0.99 -3.65 -8.95
N LEU A 6 -0.12 -3.64 -8.22
CA LEU A 6 -0.08 -3.45 -6.77
C LEU A 6 0.58 -4.65 -6.09
N ALA A 7 0.23 -5.85 -6.50
CA ALA A 7 0.85 -7.05 -5.94
C ALA A 7 2.35 -7.07 -6.23
N ALA A 8 2.74 -6.68 -7.43
CA ALA A 8 4.16 -6.61 -7.79
C ALA A 8 4.89 -5.58 -6.94
N SER A 9 4.24 -4.46 -6.63
CA SER A 9 4.85 -3.42 -5.80
C SER A 9 5.09 -3.92 -4.38
N ILE A 10 4.21 -4.76 -3.86
CA ILE A 10 4.42 -5.35 -2.54
C ILE A 10 5.68 -6.21 -2.55
N ALA A 11 5.84 -7.05 -3.57
CA ALA A 11 7.02 -7.91 -3.68
C ALA A 11 8.30 -7.08 -3.79
N ALA A 12 8.26 -6.03 -4.60
CA ALA A 12 9.42 -5.15 -4.75
C ALA A 12 9.76 -4.44 -3.43
N PHE A 13 8.74 -4.05 -2.68
CA PHE A 13 8.97 -3.43 -1.38
C PHE A 13 9.59 -4.41 -0.40
N ARG A 14 9.12 -5.67 -0.39
CA ARG A 14 9.71 -6.70 0.47
C ARG A 14 11.18 -6.92 0.15
N ASN A 15 11.50 -6.90 -1.13
CA ASN A 15 12.87 -7.12 -1.60
C ASN A 15 13.78 -5.92 -1.38
N GLY A 16 13.21 -4.77 -1.03
CA GLY A 16 13.98 -3.56 -0.85
C GLY A 16 14.30 -2.83 -2.15
N THR A 17 13.69 -3.24 -3.26
CA THR A 17 13.94 -2.59 -4.55
C THR A 17 13.00 -1.42 -4.81
N LEU A 18 11.92 -1.29 -4.04
CA LEU A 18 10.97 -0.20 -4.17
C LEU A 18 11.01 0.66 -2.91
N PRO A 19 11.39 1.93 -3.02
CA PRO A 19 11.41 2.82 -1.85
C PRO A 19 10.02 3.04 -1.27
N ALA A 20 9.98 3.32 0.03
CA ALA A 20 8.72 3.51 0.73
C ALA A 20 7.90 4.66 0.14
N ASP A 21 8.55 5.77 -0.22
CA ASP A 21 7.82 6.90 -0.78
C ASP A 21 7.17 6.57 -2.11
N GLN A 22 7.82 5.76 -2.94
CA GLN A 22 7.23 5.34 -4.19
C GLN A 22 6.09 4.36 -3.98
N LEU A 23 6.22 3.48 -2.99
CA LEU A 23 5.14 2.57 -2.66
C LEU A 23 3.90 3.37 -2.23
N VAL A 24 4.08 4.36 -1.36
CA VAL A 24 2.99 5.20 -0.89
C VAL A 24 2.31 5.89 -2.08
N ALA A 25 3.10 6.50 -2.96
CA ALA A 25 2.55 7.22 -4.10
C ALA A 25 1.76 6.28 -5.02
N THR A 26 2.30 5.10 -5.28
CA THR A 26 1.67 4.12 -6.14
C THR A 26 0.31 3.69 -5.58
N TRP A 27 0.28 3.35 -4.30
CA TRP A 27 -0.95 2.85 -3.69
C TRP A 27 -1.98 3.95 -3.49
N ARG A 28 -1.54 5.16 -3.18
CA ARG A 28 -2.44 6.29 -3.03
C ARG A 28 -3.11 6.63 -4.37
N ALA A 29 -2.32 6.65 -5.44
CA ALA A 29 -2.87 6.90 -6.77
C ALA A 29 -3.84 5.79 -7.17
N ALA A 30 -3.50 4.53 -6.86
CA ALA A 30 -4.36 3.41 -7.18
C ALA A 30 -5.70 3.52 -6.48
N ALA A 31 -5.70 3.85 -5.19
CA ALA A 31 -6.95 3.99 -4.44
C ALA A 31 -7.80 5.15 -4.98
N THR A 32 -7.15 6.23 -5.38
CA THR A 32 -7.86 7.39 -5.91
C THR A 32 -8.59 7.06 -7.20
N THR A 33 -8.00 6.23 -8.04
CA THR A 33 -8.57 5.89 -9.34
C THR A 33 -9.36 4.57 -9.36
N TRP A 34 -9.48 3.92 -8.21
CA TRP A 34 -10.13 2.61 -8.13
C TRP A 34 -11.64 2.79 -8.19
N PRO A 35 -12.29 2.32 -9.26
CA PRO A 35 -13.74 2.49 -9.39
C PRO A 35 -14.50 1.66 -8.36
N GLY A 36 -15.45 2.30 -7.68
CA GLY A 36 -16.31 1.61 -6.73
C GLY A 36 -15.68 1.29 -5.39
N LEU A 37 -14.45 1.72 -5.14
CA LEU A 37 -13.82 1.44 -3.84
C LEU A 37 -14.55 2.19 -2.73
N PRO A 38 -15.05 1.49 -1.69
CA PRO A 38 -15.73 2.16 -0.60
C PRO A 38 -14.78 3.12 0.14
N PRO A 39 -15.31 4.27 0.61
CA PRO A 39 -14.45 5.25 1.30
C PRO A 39 -13.73 4.69 2.52
N ARG A 40 -14.37 3.75 3.23
CA ARG A 40 -13.72 3.15 4.41
C ARG A 40 -12.44 2.40 4.05
N TYR A 41 -12.39 1.82 2.84
CA TYR A 41 -11.19 1.12 2.39
C TYR A 41 -10.07 2.11 2.13
N ALA A 42 -10.38 3.24 1.52
CA ALA A 42 -9.39 4.28 1.31
C ALA A 42 -8.85 4.82 2.64
N ALA A 43 -9.72 4.99 3.62
CA ALA A 43 -9.32 5.45 4.94
C ALA A 43 -8.37 4.46 5.62
N VAL A 44 -8.69 3.17 5.53
CA VAL A 44 -7.82 2.14 6.11
C VAL A 44 -6.46 2.14 5.41
N LEU A 45 -6.47 2.27 4.09
CA LEU A 45 -5.21 2.32 3.34
C LEU A 45 -4.34 3.48 3.79
N GLU A 46 -4.92 4.65 4.02
CA GLU A 46 -4.15 5.79 4.50
C GLU A 46 -3.50 5.49 5.85
N LYS A 47 -4.19 4.78 6.72
CA LYS A 47 -3.61 4.38 7.99
C LYS A 47 -2.45 3.41 7.82
N LEU A 48 -2.53 2.54 6.83
CA LEU A 48 -1.45 1.62 6.53
C LEU A 48 -0.25 2.34 5.91
N LEU A 49 -0.50 3.36 5.11
CA LEU A 49 0.56 4.10 4.43
C LEU A 49 1.25 5.13 5.31
N ALA A 50 0.58 5.60 6.35
CA ALA A 50 1.12 6.66 7.20
C ALA A 50 2.50 6.34 7.80
N PRO A 51 2.73 5.14 8.36
CA PRO A 51 4.06 4.82 8.88
C PRO A 51 5.13 4.81 7.79
N LEU A 52 4.76 4.39 6.59
CA LEU A 52 5.70 4.39 5.46
C LEU A 52 6.07 5.80 5.07
N GLU A 53 5.09 6.68 5.01
CA GLU A 53 5.31 8.07 4.66
C GLU A 53 6.22 8.75 5.68
N ALA A 54 5.96 8.51 6.96
CA ALA A 54 6.79 9.06 8.03
C ALA A 54 8.21 8.52 7.95
N SER A 55 8.36 7.24 7.66
CA SER A 55 9.67 6.63 7.52
C SER A 55 10.47 7.24 6.37
N ALA A 56 9.80 7.49 5.25
CA ALA A 56 10.44 8.10 4.09
C ALA A 56 10.93 9.50 4.40
N LEU A 57 10.13 10.27 5.17
CA LEU A 57 10.50 11.63 5.52
C LEU A 57 11.74 11.69 6.41
N PHE A 58 11.87 10.75 7.32
CA PHE A 58 12.94 10.80 8.32
C PHE A 58 14.15 9.99 7.95
N SER A 59 14.04 9.10 7.01
CA SER A 59 15.15 8.25 6.59
C SER A 59 15.82 7.54 7.76
N GLU A 60 15.07 7.14 8.75
CA GLU A 60 15.62 6.59 9.96
C GLU A 60 15.61 5.08 9.96
N GLU A 61 16.71 4.51 10.38
CA GLU A 61 16.72 3.09 10.60
C GLU A 61 16.02 2.72 11.90
N SER A 62 15.63 3.68 12.67
CA SER A 62 14.90 3.45 13.91
C SER A 62 13.40 3.30 13.70
N CYS A 63 12.95 3.16 12.46
CA CYS A 63 11.53 2.99 12.23
C CYS A 63 11.02 1.76 12.98
N SER A 64 9.81 1.90 13.51
CA SER A 64 9.26 0.94 14.44
C SER A 64 8.42 -0.13 13.77
N PHE A 65 8.33 -0.13 12.46
CA PHE A 65 7.52 -1.14 11.78
C PHE A 65 8.41 -2.13 11.06
N SER A 66 7.87 -3.32 10.86
CA SER A 66 8.52 -4.33 10.05
C SER A 66 8.07 -4.18 8.61
N ARG A 67 9.02 -4.14 7.67
CA ARG A 67 8.68 -4.08 6.24
C ARG A 67 7.81 -5.25 5.83
N SER A 68 8.17 -6.43 6.33
CA SER A 68 7.42 -7.64 6.01
C SER A 68 5.99 -7.58 6.55
N ASP A 69 5.82 -7.14 7.79
CA ASP A 69 4.50 -7.04 8.40
C ASP A 69 3.61 -6.06 7.63
N LEU A 70 4.19 -4.93 7.22
CA LEU A 70 3.44 -3.93 6.49
C LEU A 70 3.06 -4.44 5.11
N ALA A 71 3.98 -5.15 4.45
CA ALA A 71 3.68 -5.75 3.16
C ALA A 71 2.55 -6.77 3.29
N ASP A 72 2.53 -7.55 4.36
CA ASP A 72 1.44 -8.49 4.62
C ASP A 72 0.11 -7.76 4.82
N SER A 73 0.13 -6.65 5.54
CA SER A 73 -1.08 -5.85 5.76
C SER A 73 -1.61 -5.29 4.45
N LEU A 74 -0.73 -4.80 3.61
CA LEU A 74 -1.14 -4.28 2.30
C LEU A 74 -1.71 -5.40 1.43
N ALA A 75 -1.11 -6.59 1.46
CA ALA A 75 -1.61 -7.71 0.70
C ALA A 75 -3.01 -8.10 1.15
N GLN A 76 -3.25 -8.13 2.46
CA GLN A 76 -4.58 -8.43 2.99
C GLN A 76 -5.58 -7.35 2.60
N TRP A 77 -5.19 -6.08 2.70
CA TRP A 77 -6.04 -4.99 2.29
C TRP A 77 -6.44 -5.14 0.82
N LEU A 78 -5.48 -5.48 -0.02
CA LEU A 78 -5.73 -5.63 -1.46
C LEU A 78 -6.75 -6.74 -1.72
N GLN A 79 -6.62 -7.88 -1.04
CA GLN A 79 -7.57 -8.96 -1.19
C GLN A 79 -8.99 -8.54 -0.82
N HIS A 80 -9.12 -7.84 0.30
CA HIS A 80 -10.43 -7.38 0.74
C HIS A 80 -11.00 -6.32 -0.19
N ALA A 81 -10.17 -5.42 -0.65
CA ALA A 81 -10.61 -4.36 -1.56
C ALA A 81 -11.08 -4.94 -2.90
N ARG A 82 -10.35 -5.93 -3.41
CA ARG A 82 -10.75 -6.59 -4.67
C ARG A 82 -12.08 -7.30 -4.52
N ALA A 83 -12.33 -7.90 -3.37
CA ALA A 83 -13.60 -8.56 -3.11
C ALA A 83 -14.74 -7.55 -3.00
N ALA A 84 -14.47 -6.40 -2.40
CA ALA A 84 -15.49 -5.36 -2.21
C ALA A 84 -15.74 -4.56 -3.48
N ALA A 85 -14.71 -4.36 -4.29
CA ALA A 85 -14.81 -3.54 -5.50
C ALA A 85 -14.00 -4.16 -6.63
N PRO A 86 -14.48 -5.26 -7.19
CA PRO A 86 -13.72 -5.97 -8.22
C PRO A 86 -13.73 -5.28 -9.57
N GLY A 87 -14.58 -4.32 -9.76
CA GLY A 87 -15.00 -3.80 -11.03
C GLY A 87 -13.97 -3.25 -11.98
N HIS A 88 -13.11 -4.09 -12.53
CA HIS A 88 -12.34 -3.65 -13.66
C HIS A 88 -11.57 -4.77 -14.29
#